data_01c8e88af24d5ee24c5eb2ee5af92abd
#
_entry.id   01c8e88af24d5ee24c5eb2ee5af92abd
#
_cell.length_a   1.000
_cell.length_b   1.000
_cell.length_c   1.000
_cell.angle_alpha   90.00
_cell.angle_beta   90.00
_cell.angle_gamma   90.00
#
_symmetry.space_group_name_H-M   'P 1'
#
loop_
_entity.id
_entity.type
_entity.pdbx_description
1 polymer ?
#
loop_
_entity_poly.entity_id
_entity_poly.type
_entity_poly.pdbx_seq_one_letter_code
_entity_poly.pdbx_strand_id
1 'polypeptide(L)'
;MFLFTIENFHDRLKTERLYLSYRKLMYKEAFEIVQNRHCAEDAVSESFVRIIDNLHKIDEQDCLKTRSFLVIICQNVAKNMYNKKIYLNNQPDAYDDVLPEDVSESSDSLDILVKKETLSEIAGIIKNLDPIYRDVFLLKNVHGLSRAEIAAIFGISEEAVKKRLVRAKSKILKELEKRGELA
;
A
#
# COMPACT_ATOMS: atom_id res chain seq x y z
N MET A 1 18.25 8.12 -12.20
CA MET A 1 19.28 8.64 -11.27
C MET A 1 18.67 9.77 -10.43
N PHE A 2 17.83 9.40 -9.46
CA PHE A 2 16.98 10.31 -8.65
C PHE A 2 17.65 10.83 -7.37
N LEU A 3 18.82 10.27 -6.99
CA LEU A 3 19.55 10.67 -5.76
C LEU A 3 20.08 12.11 -5.78
N PHE A 4 20.22 12.72 -6.95
CA PHE A 4 20.74 14.09 -7.06
C PHE A 4 19.68 15.17 -6.76
N THR A 5 18.40 14.82 -6.70
CA THR A 5 17.32 15.75 -6.37
C THR A 5 17.06 15.85 -4.87
N ILE A 6 17.72 15.03 -4.04
CA ILE A 6 17.54 15.05 -2.59
C ILE A 6 18.55 16.05 -2.00
N GLU A 7 18.06 17.20 -1.52
CA GLU A 7 18.89 18.27 -0.95
C GLU A 7 19.47 17.87 0.42
N ASN A 8 18.72 17.11 1.21
CA ASN A 8 19.16 16.69 2.55
C ASN A 8 20.09 15.48 2.44
N PHE A 9 21.34 15.66 2.90
CA PHE A 9 22.35 14.62 2.90
C PHE A 9 21.94 13.35 3.67
N HIS A 10 21.25 13.50 4.79
CA HIS A 10 20.78 12.37 5.60
C HIS A 10 19.72 11.55 4.87
N ASP A 11 18.76 12.20 4.21
CA ASP A 11 17.73 11.56 3.42
C ASP A 11 18.32 10.84 2.20
N ARG A 12 19.36 11.43 1.61
CA ARG A 12 20.10 10.81 0.51
C ARG A 12 20.77 9.50 0.93
N LEU A 13 21.49 9.50 2.08
CA LEU A 13 22.12 8.28 2.61
C LEU A 13 21.08 7.22 2.99
N LYS A 14 19.96 7.63 3.59
CA LYS A 14 18.85 6.72 3.92
C LYS A 14 18.27 6.08 2.66
N THR A 15 18.00 6.89 1.65
CA THR A 15 17.49 6.40 0.36
C THR A 15 18.44 5.42 -0.31
N GLU A 16 19.75 5.71 -0.29
CA GLU A 16 20.77 4.82 -0.85
C GLU A 16 20.79 3.46 -0.13
N ARG A 17 20.77 3.45 1.21
CA ARG A 17 20.71 2.19 1.99
C ARG A 17 19.46 1.39 1.67
N LEU A 18 18.30 2.04 1.63
CA LEU A 18 17.04 1.39 1.28
C LEU A 18 17.09 0.82 -0.15
N TYR A 19 17.61 1.58 -1.09
CA TYR A 19 17.76 1.13 -2.47
C TYR A 19 18.65 -0.11 -2.57
N LEU A 20 19.84 -0.07 -2.00
CA LEU A 20 20.78 -1.19 -2.03
C LEU A 20 20.21 -2.44 -1.37
N SER A 21 19.47 -2.28 -0.26
CA SER A 21 18.92 -3.40 0.51
C SER A 21 17.69 -4.02 -0.15
N TYR A 22 16.83 -3.22 -0.78
CA TYR A 22 15.49 -3.68 -1.20
C TYR A 22 15.26 -3.72 -2.72
N ARG A 23 16.14 -3.11 -3.55
CA ARG A 23 15.94 -3.06 -5.01
C ARG A 23 15.70 -4.41 -5.67
N LYS A 24 16.41 -5.45 -5.23
CA LYS A 24 16.27 -6.81 -5.80
C LYS A 24 14.91 -7.42 -5.47
N LEU A 25 14.43 -7.22 -4.24
CA LEU A 25 13.11 -7.64 -3.81
C LEU A 25 12.03 -6.90 -4.60
N MET A 26 12.11 -5.58 -4.64
CA MET A 26 11.15 -4.73 -5.36
C MET A 26 11.12 -5.07 -6.86
N TYR A 27 12.28 -5.30 -7.46
CA TYR A 27 12.36 -5.73 -8.86
C TYR A 27 11.61 -7.06 -9.08
N LYS A 28 11.81 -8.04 -8.20
CA LYS A 28 11.11 -9.34 -8.27
C LYS A 28 9.60 -9.14 -8.20
N GLU A 29 9.11 -8.39 -7.21
CA GLU A 29 7.69 -8.09 -7.01
C GLU A 29 7.08 -7.34 -8.21
N ALA A 30 7.80 -6.36 -8.76
CA ALA A 30 7.36 -5.65 -9.96
C ALA A 30 7.35 -6.57 -11.18
N PHE A 31 8.39 -7.38 -11.37
CA PHE A 31 8.51 -8.27 -12.51
C PHE A 31 7.40 -9.33 -12.54
N GLU A 32 6.99 -9.85 -11.39
CA GLU A 32 5.85 -10.79 -11.28
C GLU A 32 4.54 -10.16 -11.82
N ILE A 33 4.40 -8.85 -11.77
CA ILE A 33 3.20 -8.13 -12.24
C ILE A 33 3.33 -7.75 -13.72
N VAL A 34 4.44 -7.09 -14.10
CA VAL A 34 4.57 -6.50 -15.43
C VAL A 34 5.16 -7.44 -16.49
N GLN A 35 5.79 -8.55 -16.10
CA GLN A 35 6.42 -9.57 -16.94
C GLN A 35 7.37 -8.98 -18.02
N ASN A 36 7.99 -7.84 -17.71
CA ASN A 36 8.91 -7.15 -18.61
C ASN A 36 10.03 -6.49 -17.80
N ARG A 37 11.28 -6.70 -18.20
CA ARG A 37 12.48 -6.22 -17.47
C ARG A 37 12.51 -4.70 -17.34
N HIS A 38 12.37 -3.99 -18.44
CA HIS A 38 12.43 -2.53 -18.45
C HIS A 38 11.29 -1.93 -17.63
N CYS A 39 10.06 -2.43 -17.79
CA CYS A 39 8.94 -1.98 -16.98
C CYS A 39 9.14 -2.27 -15.49
N ALA A 40 9.79 -3.38 -15.13
CA ALA A 40 10.09 -3.69 -13.72
C ALA A 40 11.15 -2.75 -13.14
N GLU A 41 12.20 -2.42 -13.90
CA GLU A 41 13.22 -1.45 -13.51
C GLU A 41 12.62 -0.03 -13.37
N ASP A 42 11.75 0.37 -14.30
CA ASP A 42 11.03 1.63 -14.25
C ASP A 42 10.09 1.69 -13.03
N ALA A 43 9.38 0.58 -12.74
CA ALA A 43 8.52 0.50 -11.56
C ALA A 43 9.29 0.67 -10.26
N VAL A 44 10.50 0.07 -10.14
CA VAL A 44 11.37 0.28 -8.99
C VAL A 44 11.80 1.74 -8.87
N SER A 45 12.23 2.34 -9.98
CA SER A 45 12.69 3.73 -10.01
C SER A 45 11.58 4.70 -9.63
N GLU A 46 10.40 4.56 -10.22
CA GLU A 46 9.20 5.37 -9.91
C GLU A 46 8.75 5.17 -8.46
N SER A 47 8.88 3.94 -7.93
CA SER A 47 8.55 3.65 -6.53
C SER A 47 9.46 4.43 -5.59
N PHE A 48 10.76 4.53 -5.89
CA PHE A 48 11.68 5.29 -5.05
C PHE A 48 11.39 6.79 -5.07
N VAL A 49 10.88 7.35 -6.16
CA VAL A 49 10.41 8.75 -6.17
C VAL A 49 9.32 8.95 -5.12
N ARG A 50 8.32 8.06 -5.07
CA ARG A 50 7.23 8.14 -4.08
C ARG A 50 7.68 7.83 -2.64
N ILE A 51 8.68 6.97 -2.47
CA ILE A 51 9.27 6.62 -1.18
C ILE A 51 10.01 7.82 -0.59
N ILE A 52 10.72 8.60 -1.41
CA ILE A 52 11.48 9.78 -0.98
C ILE A 52 10.56 10.79 -0.30
N ASP A 53 9.38 11.04 -0.84
CA ASP A 53 8.39 11.96 -0.25
C ASP A 53 7.89 11.50 1.12
N ASN A 54 8.06 10.21 1.43
CA ASN A 54 7.58 9.58 2.66
C ASN A 54 8.71 8.98 3.53
N LEU A 55 9.96 9.38 3.33
CA LEU A 55 11.12 8.84 4.07
C LEU A 55 10.99 8.98 5.58
N HIS A 56 10.34 10.04 6.06
CA HIS A 56 10.11 10.29 7.49
C HIS A 56 9.20 9.24 8.16
N LYS A 57 8.44 8.48 7.39
CA LYS A 57 7.58 7.38 7.88
C LYS A 57 8.32 6.05 7.98
N ILE A 58 9.52 5.95 7.43
CA ILE A 58 10.27 4.69 7.38
C ILE A 58 11.20 4.60 8.59
N ASP A 59 11.01 3.55 9.39
CA ASP A 59 11.92 3.18 10.45
C ASP A 59 12.84 2.06 9.96
N GLU A 60 14.12 2.37 9.73
CA GLU A 60 15.10 1.39 9.24
C GLU A 60 15.39 0.26 10.25
N GLN A 61 15.05 0.44 11.53
CA GLN A 61 15.22 -0.58 12.56
C GLN A 61 14.13 -1.66 12.47
N ASP A 62 12.93 -1.30 12.02
CA ASP A 62 11.84 -2.25 11.76
C ASP A 62 11.90 -2.75 10.31
N CYS A 63 12.75 -3.75 10.07
CA CYS A 63 12.94 -4.32 8.74
C CYS A 63 11.66 -4.89 8.13
N LEU A 64 10.76 -5.48 8.94
CA LEU A 64 9.51 -6.05 8.43
C LEU A 64 8.53 -4.98 7.99
N LYS A 65 8.39 -3.93 8.79
CA LYS A 65 7.57 -2.77 8.47
C LYS A 65 8.09 -2.05 7.25
N THR A 66 9.39 -1.75 7.21
CA THR A 66 10.05 -1.12 6.06
C THR A 66 9.85 -1.93 4.78
N ARG A 67 10.09 -3.25 4.82
CA ARG A 67 9.87 -4.15 3.69
C ARG A 67 8.43 -4.09 3.19
N SER A 68 7.45 -4.19 4.10
CA SER A 68 6.03 -4.12 3.75
C SER A 68 5.69 -2.81 3.03
N PHE A 69 6.17 -1.68 3.54
CA PHE A 69 5.95 -0.38 2.94
C PHE A 69 6.48 -0.29 1.50
N LEU A 70 7.75 -0.68 1.30
CA LEU A 70 8.41 -0.61 -0.01
C LEU A 70 7.72 -1.54 -1.04
N VAL A 71 7.35 -2.75 -0.62
CA VAL A 71 6.67 -3.72 -1.48
C VAL A 71 5.29 -3.23 -1.90
N ILE A 72 4.48 -2.70 -0.97
CA ILE A 72 3.16 -2.14 -1.28
C ILE A 72 3.26 -1.04 -2.34
N ILE A 73 4.18 -0.09 -2.16
CA ILE A 73 4.37 0.99 -3.13
C ILE A 73 4.79 0.43 -4.49
N CYS A 74 5.76 -0.48 -4.51
CA CYS A 74 6.29 -1.04 -5.75
C CYS A 74 5.24 -1.85 -6.53
N GLN A 75 4.49 -2.71 -5.84
CA GLN A 75 3.40 -3.47 -6.48
C GLN A 75 2.30 -2.57 -7.03
N ASN A 76 1.99 -1.46 -6.33
CA ASN A 76 1.01 -0.50 -6.82
C ASN A 76 1.49 0.23 -8.09
N VAL A 77 2.73 0.70 -8.10
CA VAL A 77 3.33 1.32 -9.29
C VAL A 77 3.34 0.35 -10.47
N ALA A 78 3.77 -0.89 -10.24
CA ALA A 78 3.79 -1.93 -11.28
C ALA A 78 2.39 -2.23 -11.84
N LYS A 79 1.36 -2.33 -10.98
CA LYS A 79 -0.04 -2.50 -11.40
C LYS A 79 -0.53 -1.34 -12.25
N ASN A 80 -0.23 -0.10 -11.84
CA ASN A 80 -0.62 1.08 -12.60
C ASN A 80 0.05 1.12 -13.99
N MET A 81 1.34 0.76 -14.08
CA MET A 81 2.05 0.65 -15.35
C MET A 81 1.46 -0.45 -16.23
N TYR A 82 1.15 -1.61 -15.67
CA TYR A 82 0.53 -2.72 -16.38
C TYR A 82 -0.85 -2.34 -16.92
N ASN A 83 -1.70 -1.74 -16.10
CA ASN A 83 -3.02 -1.28 -16.52
C ASN A 83 -2.93 -0.22 -17.61
N LYS A 84 -2.04 0.79 -17.46
CA LYS A 84 -1.82 1.81 -18.48
C LYS A 84 -1.41 1.20 -19.83
N LYS A 85 -0.58 0.15 -19.81
CA LYS A 85 -0.18 -0.57 -21.02
C LYS A 85 -1.34 -1.32 -21.67
N ILE A 86 -2.23 -1.93 -20.88
CA ILE A 86 -3.45 -2.59 -21.36
C ILE A 86 -4.39 -1.55 -21.96
N TYR A 87 -4.59 -0.40 -21.30
CA TYR A 87 -5.43 0.70 -21.82
C TYR A 87 -4.93 1.26 -23.16
N LEU A 88 -3.62 1.29 -23.39
CA LEU A 88 -3.06 1.73 -24.66
C LEU A 88 -3.22 0.69 -25.78
N ASN A 89 -3.40 -0.59 -25.43
CA ASN A 89 -3.53 -1.70 -26.36
C ASN A 89 -4.99 -2.16 -26.57
N ASN A 90 -5.89 -1.88 -25.66
CA ASN A 90 -7.31 -2.24 -25.73
C ASN A 90 -8.16 -1.06 -25.28
N GLN A 91 -9.31 -0.83 -25.93
CA GLN A 91 -10.28 0.16 -25.45
C GLN A 91 -10.74 -0.14 -24.03
N PRO A 92 -11.04 0.89 -23.21
CA PRO A 92 -11.16 0.76 -21.78
C PRO A 92 -12.46 0.07 -21.38
N ASP A 93 -12.35 -1.07 -20.70
CA ASP A 93 -13.33 -1.37 -19.66
C ASP A 93 -12.90 -0.60 -18.42
N ALA A 94 -13.56 0.51 -18.18
CA ALA A 94 -13.42 1.28 -16.99
C ALA A 94 -13.75 0.36 -15.80
N TYR A 95 -12.75 0.08 -14.96
CA TYR A 95 -13.04 -0.29 -13.57
C TYR A 95 -13.56 0.98 -12.88
N ASP A 96 -14.78 1.30 -13.26
CA ASP A 96 -15.62 2.17 -12.47
C ASP A 96 -15.93 1.38 -11.20
N ASP A 97 -15.43 1.85 -10.09
CA ASP A 97 -15.77 1.38 -8.74
C ASP A 97 -17.24 1.76 -8.51
N VAL A 98 -18.16 1.02 -9.16
CA VAL A 98 -19.61 1.15 -8.94
C VAL A 98 -19.89 0.75 -7.52
N LEU A 99 -20.03 1.77 -6.71
CA LEU A 99 -20.33 1.66 -5.29
C LEU A 99 -21.80 1.40 -5.09
N PRO A 100 -22.18 0.39 -4.32
CA PRO A 100 -23.48 0.45 -3.64
C PRO A 100 -23.40 1.62 -2.63
N GLU A 101 -24.28 2.59 -2.81
CA GLU A 101 -24.62 3.58 -1.79
C GLU A 101 -25.17 2.81 -0.60
N ASP A 102 -24.57 3.00 0.55
CA ASP A 102 -24.98 2.75 1.93
C ASP A 102 -23.83 2.15 2.74
N VAL A 103 -22.91 3.00 3.15
CA VAL A 103 -22.10 2.73 4.34
C VAL A 103 -22.14 3.96 5.22
N SER A 104 -22.99 3.88 6.25
CA SER A 104 -23.06 4.88 7.32
C SER A 104 -21.69 5.16 7.91
N GLU A 105 -21.43 6.43 8.18
CA GLU A 105 -20.25 6.91 8.89
C GLU A 105 -20.22 6.31 10.31
N SER A 106 -19.46 5.27 10.52
CA SER A 106 -19.08 4.85 11.87
C SER A 106 -17.65 5.31 12.16
N SER A 107 -17.56 5.96 13.31
CA SER A 107 -16.43 6.68 13.88
C SER A 107 -15.04 6.06 13.69
N ASP A 108 -14.06 6.95 13.65
CA ASP A 108 -12.64 6.77 13.34
C ASP A 108 -11.82 6.00 14.42
N SER A 109 -12.47 5.36 15.40
CA SER A 109 -11.78 4.71 16.52
C SER A 109 -12.00 3.20 16.49
N LEU A 110 -11.03 2.46 15.98
CA LEU A 110 -10.82 1.06 16.30
C LEU A 110 -9.86 0.98 17.51
N ASP A 111 -10.31 1.48 18.67
CA ASP A 111 -9.73 1.12 19.97
C ASP A 111 -10.27 -0.25 20.38
N ILE A 112 -9.82 -1.27 19.70
CA ILE A 112 -10.02 -2.65 20.13
C ILE A 112 -8.91 -2.93 21.14
N LEU A 113 -9.27 -3.06 22.40
CA LEU A 113 -8.44 -3.69 23.44
C LEU A 113 -8.22 -5.16 23.07
N VAL A 114 -7.14 -5.42 22.33
CA VAL A 114 -6.88 -6.71 21.71
C VAL A 114 -5.97 -7.52 22.62
N LYS A 115 -6.45 -8.66 23.10
CA LYS A 115 -5.61 -9.70 23.70
C LYS A 115 -4.61 -10.23 22.68
N LYS A 116 -3.44 -10.70 23.13
CA LYS A 116 -2.31 -11.11 22.25
C LYS A 116 -2.71 -12.18 21.21
N GLU A 117 -3.65 -13.05 21.53
CA GLU A 117 -4.20 -14.11 20.67
C GLU A 117 -4.98 -13.53 19.50
N THR A 118 -5.76 -12.48 19.73
CA THR A 118 -6.56 -11.77 18.73
C THR A 118 -5.69 -11.04 17.68
N LEU A 119 -4.45 -10.64 18.05
CA LEU A 119 -3.54 -9.95 17.11
C LEU A 119 -3.09 -10.85 15.96
N SER A 120 -2.79 -12.13 16.22
CA SER A 120 -2.37 -13.07 15.18
C SER A 120 -3.51 -13.40 14.22
N GLU A 121 -4.73 -13.44 14.74
CA GLU A 121 -5.94 -13.72 14.00
C GLU A 121 -6.32 -12.53 13.10
N ILE A 122 -6.28 -11.32 13.65
CA ILE A 122 -6.46 -10.08 12.87
C ILE A 122 -5.41 -9.98 11.76
N ALA A 123 -4.15 -10.29 12.05
CA ALA A 123 -3.10 -10.32 11.04
C ALA A 123 -3.40 -11.32 9.92
N GLY A 124 -3.94 -12.50 10.27
CA GLY A 124 -4.41 -13.51 9.32
C GLY A 124 -5.57 -13.01 8.45
N ILE A 125 -6.56 -12.33 9.05
CA ILE A 125 -7.67 -11.72 8.33
C ILE A 125 -7.17 -10.65 7.36
N ILE A 126 -6.30 -9.73 7.83
CA ILE A 126 -5.74 -8.67 7.00
C ILE A 126 -4.95 -9.26 5.82
N LYS A 127 -4.18 -10.33 6.05
CA LYS A 127 -3.41 -11.00 4.99
C LYS A 127 -4.30 -11.55 3.88
N ASN A 128 -5.52 -11.99 4.22
CA ASN A 128 -6.48 -12.58 3.29
C ASN A 128 -7.41 -11.55 2.65
N LEU A 129 -7.33 -10.28 3.03
CA LEU A 129 -8.07 -9.21 2.35
C LEU A 129 -7.58 -9.06 0.90
N ASP A 130 -8.52 -8.64 0.05
CA ASP A 130 -8.18 -8.16 -1.29
C ASP A 130 -7.07 -7.09 -1.19
N PRO A 131 -6.01 -7.16 -2.03
CA PRO A 131 -4.91 -6.20 -2.01
C PRO A 131 -5.34 -4.73 -2.06
N ILE A 132 -6.43 -4.40 -2.77
CA ILE A 132 -6.96 -3.03 -2.87
C ILE A 132 -7.34 -2.46 -1.50
N TYR A 133 -7.90 -3.28 -0.62
CA TYR A 133 -8.32 -2.88 0.72
C TYR A 133 -7.20 -3.05 1.74
N ARG A 134 -6.47 -4.17 1.65
CA ARG A 134 -5.36 -4.52 2.54
C ARG A 134 -4.27 -3.46 2.53
N ASP A 135 -3.82 -3.09 1.33
CA ASP A 135 -2.67 -2.22 1.16
C ASP A 135 -2.97 -0.80 1.68
N VAL A 136 -4.16 -0.26 1.38
CA VAL A 136 -4.62 1.02 1.93
C VAL A 136 -4.75 0.96 3.46
N PHE A 137 -5.28 -0.15 4.00
CA PHE A 137 -5.43 -0.35 5.44
C PHE A 137 -4.06 -0.39 6.15
N LEU A 138 -3.08 -1.12 5.60
CA LEU A 138 -1.72 -1.21 6.16
C LEU A 138 -1.01 0.15 6.12
N LEU A 139 -1.09 0.88 5.00
CA LEU A 139 -0.48 2.21 4.90
C LEU A 139 -1.06 3.18 5.92
N LYS A 140 -2.37 3.14 6.18
CA LYS A 140 -3.01 4.00 7.17
C LYS A 140 -2.67 3.61 8.60
N ASN A 141 -2.87 2.33 8.97
CA ASN A 141 -2.89 1.91 10.37
C ASN A 141 -1.53 1.41 10.88
N VAL A 142 -0.68 0.84 10.00
CA VAL A 142 0.65 0.34 10.37
C VAL A 142 1.73 1.38 10.09
N HIS A 143 1.63 2.07 8.94
CA HIS A 143 2.64 3.04 8.51
C HIS A 143 2.28 4.49 8.86
N GLY A 144 1.07 4.75 9.35
CA GLY A 144 0.64 6.06 9.85
C GLY A 144 0.52 7.14 8.77
N LEU A 145 0.25 6.77 7.51
CA LEU A 145 0.06 7.73 6.44
C LEU A 145 -1.30 8.43 6.55
N SER A 146 -1.35 9.69 6.15
CA SER A 146 -2.58 10.43 5.93
C SER A 146 -3.32 9.91 4.69
N ARG A 147 -4.60 10.26 4.54
CA ARG A 147 -5.36 9.91 3.33
C ARG A 147 -4.78 10.57 2.09
N ALA A 148 -4.29 11.80 2.20
CA ALA A 148 -3.64 12.53 1.12
C ALA A 148 -2.35 11.84 0.64
N GLU A 149 -1.47 11.41 1.56
CA GLU A 149 -0.25 10.66 1.24
C GLU A 149 -0.57 9.33 0.54
N ILE A 150 -1.58 8.59 1.03
CA ILE A 150 -2.02 7.34 0.40
C ILE A 150 -2.60 7.61 -0.99
N ALA A 151 -3.42 8.65 -1.14
CA ALA A 151 -4.00 9.04 -2.43
C ALA A 151 -2.91 9.36 -3.46
N ALA A 152 -1.87 10.13 -3.06
CA ALA A 152 -0.72 10.42 -3.90
C ALA A 152 0.06 9.15 -4.30
N ILE A 153 0.31 8.25 -3.35
CA ILE A 153 1.00 6.96 -3.60
C ILE A 153 0.23 6.10 -4.60
N PHE A 154 -1.10 6.01 -4.46
CA PHE A 154 -1.92 5.15 -5.31
C PHE A 154 -2.39 5.83 -6.60
N GLY A 155 -2.26 7.16 -6.72
CA GLY A 155 -2.76 7.93 -7.86
C GLY A 155 -4.30 7.93 -7.94
N ILE A 156 -4.98 7.98 -6.79
CA ILE A 156 -6.45 7.98 -6.65
C ILE A 156 -6.90 9.18 -5.80
N SER A 157 -8.20 9.46 -5.74
CA SER A 157 -8.73 10.52 -4.90
C SER A 157 -8.70 10.14 -3.41
N GLU A 158 -8.64 11.14 -2.51
CA GLU A 158 -8.75 10.91 -1.05
C GLU A 158 -10.10 10.27 -0.68
N GLU A 159 -11.14 10.58 -1.42
CA GLU A 159 -12.46 9.98 -1.23
C GLU A 159 -12.44 8.47 -1.57
N ALA A 160 -11.73 8.08 -2.63
CA ALA A 160 -11.54 6.65 -2.95
C ALA A 160 -10.74 5.94 -1.84
N VAL A 161 -9.72 6.60 -1.27
CA VAL A 161 -8.99 6.07 -0.10
C VAL A 161 -9.94 5.89 1.09
N LYS A 162 -10.77 6.91 1.42
CA LYS A 162 -11.78 6.83 2.50
C LYS A 162 -12.70 5.62 2.30
N LYS A 163 -13.26 5.47 1.12
CA LYS A 163 -14.16 4.36 0.77
C LYS A 163 -13.46 3.00 0.93
N ARG A 164 -12.22 2.86 0.44
CA ARG A 164 -11.43 1.62 0.59
C ARG A 164 -11.14 1.30 2.05
N LEU A 165 -10.83 2.29 2.89
CA LEU A 165 -10.61 2.11 4.33
C LEU A 165 -11.89 1.63 5.04
N VAL A 166 -13.05 2.23 4.74
CA VAL A 166 -14.33 1.81 5.31
C VAL A 166 -14.64 0.36 4.93
N ARG A 167 -14.45 -0.01 3.67
CA ARG A 167 -14.66 -1.39 3.21
C ARG A 167 -13.68 -2.38 3.84
N ALA A 168 -12.41 -1.99 4.00
CA ALA A 168 -11.43 -2.81 4.69
C ALA A 168 -11.86 -3.10 6.12
N LYS A 169 -12.25 -2.06 6.89
CA LYS A 169 -12.76 -2.19 8.26
C LYS A 169 -14.00 -3.10 8.33
N SER A 170 -14.98 -2.87 7.45
CA SER A 170 -16.20 -3.70 7.41
C SER A 170 -15.92 -5.17 7.12
N LYS A 171 -14.99 -5.46 6.19
CA LYS A 171 -14.61 -6.85 5.89
C LYS A 171 -13.89 -7.52 7.07
N ILE A 172 -13.01 -6.79 7.76
CA ILE A 172 -12.31 -7.29 8.95
C ILE A 172 -13.31 -7.61 10.06
N LEU A 173 -14.24 -6.68 10.36
CA LEU A 173 -15.25 -6.88 11.40
C LEU A 173 -16.16 -8.08 11.09
N LYS A 174 -16.67 -8.20 9.86
CA LYS A 174 -17.50 -9.34 9.44
C LYS A 174 -16.75 -10.68 9.58
N GLU A 175 -15.45 -10.69 9.35
CA GLU A 175 -14.69 -11.92 9.47
C GLU A 175 -14.41 -12.28 10.95
N LEU A 176 -14.22 -11.29 11.82
CA LEU A 176 -14.12 -11.48 13.27
C LEU A 176 -15.45 -11.96 13.86
N GLU A 177 -16.59 -11.39 13.46
CA GLU A 177 -17.92 -11.83 13.87
C GLU A 177 -18.19 -13.29 13.49
N LYS A 178 -17.82 -13.71 12.29
CA LYS A 178 -17.95 -15.10 11.84
C LYS A 178 -17.14 -16.09 12.69
N ARG A 179 -16.05 -15.65 13.26
CA ARG A 179 -15.18 -16.47 14.12
C ARG A 179 -15.62 -16.49 15.58
N GLY A 180 -16.66 -15.72 15.94
CA GLY A 180 -17.16 -15.61 17.30
C GLY A 180 -16.28 -14.82 18.26
N GLU A 181 -15.43 -13.95 17.74
CA GLU A 181 -14.43 -13.17 18.49
C GLU A 181 -14.95 -11.80 18.93
N LEU A 182 -16.11 -11.39 18.46
CA LEU A 182 -16.87 -10.21 18.89
C LEU A 182 -18.14 -10.69 19.61
N ALA A 183 -18.02 -11.08 20.87
CA ALA A 183 -19.16 -11.27 21.79
C ALA A 183 -19.03 -10.30 22.96
#